data_3a689d436b05144f32bfa5db0f6b0165
#
_entry.id   3a689d436b05144f32bfa5db0f6b0165
#
_cell.length_a   1.000
_cell.length_b   1.000
_cell.length_c   1.000
_cell.angle_alpha   90.00
_cell.angle_beta   90.00
_cell.angle_gamma   90.00
#
_symmetry.space_group_name_H-M   'P 1'
#
loop_
_entity.id
_entity.type
_entity.pdbx_description
1 polymer ?
#
loop_
_entity_poly.entity_id
_entity_poly.type
_entity_poly.pdbx_seq_one_letter_code
_entity_poly.pdbx_strand_id
1 'polypeptide(L)'
;MRNTLDLSERRICRVLGQHRSTQRRRPRGRADEDRLVADMIELVRQYGRYGYRRIAALLRDAGWQVNDKRIERLWRREGLKVPMKQPKKGRLWLNDGSCIRLRPEYRDHVWSYDFVHHRTDDGKVFRALNILDEHSRECLAIRVNRRLNSTDVIDVLTDLFILRGVPAFIRSDNGPEFVAETVRNWIKAVGAKTAYIKPGSPWENGYCESFNARFRDELLNGEVFYTLREAQIIIEEWRKH
;
A
#
# COMPACT_ATOMS: atom_id res chain seq x y z
N MET A 1 6.87 -15.52 -38.83
CA MET A 1 6.56 -15.22 -40.26
C MET A 1 7.46 -15.91 -41.26
N ARG A 2 8.79 -15.97 -41.06
CA ARG A 2 9.68 -16.63 -42.04
C ARG A 2 9.40 -18.13 -42.20
N ASN A 3 9.07 -18.81 -41.14
CA ASN A 3 8.83 -20.26 -41.11
C ASN A 3 7.39 -20.70 -41.50
N THR A 4 6.49 -19.75 -41.67
CA THR A 4 5.10 -20.01 -42.03
C THR A 4 4.72 -19.65 -43.46
N LEU A 5 5.51 -18.81 -44.13
CA LEU A 5 5.16 -18.24 -45.44
C LEU A 5 6.29 -18.40 -46.45
N ASP A 6 7.14 -19.30 -46.45
CA ASP A 6 8.23 -19.56 -47.42
C ASP A 6 8.66 -18.33 -48.26
N LEU A 7 8.80 -17.17 -47.62
CA LEU A 7 9.13 -15.91 -48.23
C LEU A 7 10.57 -15.50 -47.87
N SER A 8 11.29 -14.93 -48.83
CA SER A 8 12.64 -14.42 -48.58
C SER A 8 12.61 -13.24 -47.60
N GLU A 9 13.60 -13.17 -46.70
CA GLU A 9 13.79 -12.05 -45.75
C GLU A 9 13.74 -10.67 -46.44
N ARG A 10 14.32 -10.57 -47.68
CA ARG A 10 14.32 -9.34 -48.45
C ARG A 10 12.91 -8.88 -48.81
N ARG A 11 12.03 -9.82 -49.19
CA ARG A 11 10.63 -9.54 -49.55
C ARG A 11 9.83 -9.15 -48.29
N ILE A 12 10.02 -9.86 -47.17
CA ILE A 12 9.38 -9.56 -45.91
C ILE A 12 9.74 -8.16 -45.43
N CYS A 13 11.03 -7.80 -45.40
CA CYS A 13 11.50 -6.50 -44.96
C CYS A 13 10.96 -5.36 -45.86
N ARG A 14 10.83 -5.60 -47.18
CA ARG A 14 10.26 -4.63 -48.12
C ARG A 14 8.77 -4.39 -47.83
N VAL A 15 8.00 -5.44 -47.62
CA VAL A 15 6.56 -5.35 -47.35
C VAL A 15 6.29 -4.67 -46.01
N LEU A 16 7.09 -4.96 -44.96
CA LEU A 16 6.97 -4.38 -43.63
C LEU A 16 7.61 -2.98 -43.50
N GLY A 17 8.25 -2.46 -44.53
CA GLY A 17 9.00 -1.20 -44.45
C GLY A 17 10.15 -1.22 -43.45
N GLN A 18 10.68 -2.41 -43.11
CA GLN A 18 11.68 -2.59 -42.08
C GLN A 18 13.07 -2.85 -42.67
N HIS A 19 14.09 -2.16 -42.16
CA HIS A 19 15.46 -2.40 -42.59
C HIS A 19 15.94 -3.79 -42.17
N ARG A 20 16.70 -4.49 -43.07
CA ARG A 20 17.19 -5.86 -42.83
C ARG A 20 18.07 -5.98 -41.58
N SER A 21 18.88 -4.95 -41.26
CA SER A 21 19.70 -4.94 -40.05
C SER A 21 18.85 -4.98 -38.79
N THR A 22 17.70 -4.32 -38.80
CA THR A 22 16.72 -4.37 -37.68
C THR A 22 16.14 -5.77 -37.50
N GLN A 23 15.80 -6.43 -38.63
CA GLN A 23 15.28 -7.80 -38.62
C GLN A 23 16.31 -8.82 -38.11
N ARG A 24 17.59 -8.61 -38.40
CA ARG A 24 18.70 -9.46 -37.98
C ARG A 24 19.24 -9.15 -36.60
N ARG A 25 18.84 -8.02 -36.01
CA ARG A 25 19.30 -7.60 -34.70
C ARG A 25 18.88 -8.60 -33.65
N ARG A 26 19.82 -9.33 -33.10
CA ARG A 26 19.60 -10.15 -31.91
C ARG A 26 19.70 -9.24 -30.66
N PRO A 27 18.67 -9.18 -29.80
CA PRO A 27 18.79 -8.47 -28.55
C PRO A 27 19.94 -9.06 -27.73
N ARG A 28 20.95 -8.26 -27.43
CA ARG A 28 21.98 -8.65 -26.46
C ARG A 28 21.47 -8.24 -25.08
N GLY A 29 21.05 -9.21 -24.29
CA GLY A 29 20.78 -9.01 -22.87
C GLY A 29 22.06 -8.56 -22.13
N ARG A 30 21.92 -7.93 -20.98
CA ARG A 30 23.06 -7.68 -20.09
C ARG A 30 23.45 -8.99 -19.43
N ALA A 31 24.75 -9.16 -19.12
CA ALA A 31 25.27 -10.37 -18.48
C ALA A 31 24.63 -10.66 -17.09
N ASP A 32 24.12 -9.62 -16.43
CA ASP A 32 23.46 -9.70 -15.12
C ASP A 32 21.94 -9.96 -15.20
N GLU A 33 21.37 -10.10 -16.42
CA GLU A 33 19.91 -10.12 -16.59
C GLU A 33 19.26 -11.39 -16.02
N ASP A 34 19.90 -12.54 -16.19
CA ASP A 34 19.36 -13.82 -15.69
C ASP A 34 19.33 -13.86 -14.16
N ARG A 35 20.39 -13.37 -13.51
CA ARG A 35 20.44 -13.25 -12.06
C ARG A 35 19.40 -12.24 -11.55
N LEU A 36 19.28 -11.09 -12.20
CA LEU A 36 18.28 -10.09 -11.86
C LEU A 36 16.85 -10.64 -11.98
N VAL A 37 16.58 -11.46 -12.99
CA VAL A 37 15.27 -12.10 -13.17
C VAL A 37 15.01 -13.12 -12.05
N ALA A 38 16.01 -13.90 -11.67
CA ALA A 38 15.87 -14.85 -10.56
C ALA A 38 15.52 -14.13 -9.25
N ASP A 39 16.27 -13.09 -8.89
CA ASP A 39 16.01 -12.29 -7.69
C ASP A 39 14.64 -11.58 -7.76
N MET A 40 14.25 -11.07 -8.93
CA MET A 40 12.93 -10.49 -9.15
C MET A 40 11.80 -11.51 -8.93
N ILE A 41 11.94 -12.72 -9.44
CA ILE A 41 10.94 -13.80 -9.29
C ILE A 41 10.84 -14.22 -7.82
N GLU A 42 11.96 -14.29 -7.10
CA GLU A 42 11.97 -14.62 -5.67
C GLU A 42 11.19 -13.59 -4.86
N LEU A 43 11.44 -12.30 -5.11
CA LEU A 43 10.69 -11.21 -4.47
C LEU A 43 9.19 -11.24 -4.84
N VAL A 44 8.84 -11.61 -6.08
CA VAL A 44 7.43 -11.73 -6.49
C VAL A 44 6.75 -12.91 -5.77
N ARG A 45 7.44 -14.00 -5.51
CA ARG A 45 6.89 -15.12 -4.72
C ARG A 45 6.63 -14.71 -3.28
N GLN A 46 7.55 -13.94 -2.70
CA GLN A 46 7.41 -13.45 -1.33
C GLN A 46 6.34 -12.35 -1.23
N TYR A 47 6.24 -11.46 -2.22
CA TYR A 47 5.35 -10.30 -2.22
C TYR A 47 4.38 -10.34 -3.42
N GLY A 48 3.53 -11.32 -3.50
CA GLY A 48 2.67 -11.61 -4.66
C GLY A 48 1.70 -10.49 -5.08
N ARG A 49 1.49 -9.49 -4.22
CA ARG A 49 0.64 -8.32 -4.49
C ARG A 49 1.42 -7.07 -4.91
N TYR A 50 2.75 -7.13 -4.91
CA TYR A 50 3.59 -6.00 -5.31
C TYR A 50 3.74 -5.92 -6.82
N GLY A 51 3.57 -4.73 -7.37
CA GLY A 51 3.83 -4.45 -8.78
C GLY A 51 5.31 -4.15 -9.03
N TYR A 52 5.70 -4.12 -10.31
CA TYR A 52 7.08 -3.92 -10.73
C TYR A 52 7.81 -2.72 -10.10
N ARG A 53 7.09 -1.64 -9.73
CA ARG A 53 7.71 -0.46 -9.08
C ARG A 53 8.17 -0.74 -7.67
N ARG A 54 7.36 -1.46 -6.88
CA ARG A 54 7.74 -1.87 -5.52
C ARG A 54 8.85 -2.92 -5.56
N ILE A 55 8.74 -3.89 -6.45
CA ILE A 55 9.80 -4.90 -6.66
C ILE A 55 11.10 -4.21 -7.12
N ALA A 56 11.04 -3.17 -7.96
CA ALA A 56 12.22 -2.39 -8.33
C ALA A 56 12.84 -1.64 -7.13
N ALA A 57 12.03 -1.17 -6.18
CA ALA A 57 12.52 -0.56 -4.94
C ALA A 57 13.25 -1.60 -4.09
N LEU A 58 12.64 -2.75 -3.82
CA LEU A 58 13.26 -3.84 -3.05
C LEU A 58 14.57 -4.34 -3.68
N LEU A 59 14.64 -4.44 -5.02
CA LEU A 59 15.87 -4.78 -5.71
C LEU A 59 16.96 -3.73 -5.52
N ARG A 60 16.61 -2.43 -5.51
CA ARG A 60 17.58 -1.36 -5.22
C ARG A 60 18.07 -1.41 -3.78
N ASP A 61 17.20 -1.69 -2.82
CA ASP A 61 17.55 -1.86 -1.41
C ASP A 61 18.46 -3.09 -1.21
N ALA A 62 18.28 -4.14 -2.03
CA ALA A 62 19.18 -5.29 -2.11
C ALA A 62 20.52 -5.02 -2.89
N GLY A 63 20.76 -3.76 -3.30
CA GLY A 63 22.01 -3.34 -3.95
C GLY A 63 22.01 -3.38 -5.47
N TRP A 64 20.89 -3.71 -6.13
CA TRP A 64 20.80 -3.70 -7.58
C TRP A 64 20.72 -2.28 -8.16
N GLN A 65 21.59 -1.94 -9.10
CA GLN A 65 21.49 -0.68 -9.85
C GLN A 65 20.53 -0.82 -11.03
N VAL A 66 19.24 -0.69 -10.75
CA VAL A 66 18.16 -0.87 -11.74
C VAL A 66 17.21 0.33 -11.75
N ASN A 67 16.69 0.64 -12.93
CA ASN A 67 15.61 1.59 -13.10
C ASN A 67 14.27 0.87 -13.33
N ASP A 68 13.18 1.57 -13.06
CA ASP A 68 11.84 1.01 -13.17
C ASP A 68 11.53 0.50 -14.59
N LYS A 69 12.01 1.18 -15.65
CA LYS A 69 11.79 0.76 -17.04
C LYS A 69 12.43 -0.60 -17.34
N ARG A 70 13.62 -0.88 -16.77
CA ARG A 70 14.28 -2.18 -16.93
C ARG A 70 13.47 -3.28 -16.27
N ILE A 71 13.03 -3.06 -15.04
CA ILE A 71 12.23 -4.03 -14.30
C ILE A 71 10.88 -4.22 -14.97
N GLU A 72 10.19 -3.16 -15.42
CA GLU A 72 8.93 -3.27 -16.15
C GLU A 72 9.06 -4.11 -17.43
N ARG A 73 10.15 -3.94 -18.18
CA ARG A 73 10.42 -4.74 -19.38
C ARG A 73 10.58 -6.23 -19.06
N LEU A 74 11.37 -6.54 -18.01
CA LEU A 74 11.58 -7.93 -17.56
C LEU A 74 10.29 -8.51 -16.98
N TRP A 75 9.57 -7.76 -16.19
CA TRP A 75 8.25 -8.11 -15.63
C TRP A 75 7.27 -8.57 -16.73
N ARG A 76 7.17 -7.79 -17.79
CA ARG A 76 6.31 -8.14 -18.94
C ARG A 76 6.83 -9.36 -19.70
N ARG A 77 8.13 -9.49 -19.85
CA ARG A 77 8.75 -10.64 -20.51
C ARG A 77 8.47 -11.96 -19.79
N GLU A 78 8.56 -11.93 -18.47
CA GLU A 78 8.26 -13.11 -17.61
C GLU A 78 6.74 -13.33 -17.40
N GLY A 79 5.87 -12.54 -18.02
CA GLY A 79 4.42 -12.68 -17.93
C GLY A 79 3.85 -12.37 -16.55
N LEU A 80 4.60 -11.71 -15.70
CA LEU A 80 4.17 -11.36 -14.34
C LEU A 80 3.03 -10.34 -14.38
N LYS A 81 2.03 -10.55 -13.53
CA LYS A 81 0.85 -9.68 -13.40
C LYS A 81 0.45 -9.59 -11.94
N VAL A 82 0.13 -8.37 -11.49
CA VAL A 82 -0.55 -8.20 -10.21
C VAL A 82 -2.04 -8.48 -10.44
N PRO A 83 -2.73 -9.22 -9.56
CA PRO A 83 -4.17 -9.42 -9.67
C PRO A 83 -4.90 -8.08 -9.79
N MET A 84 -5.79 -7.97 -10.77
CA MET A 84 -6.54 -6.72 -10.99
C MET A 84 -7.47 -6.45 -9.81
N LYS A 85 -7.45 -5.21 -9.31
CA LYS A 85 -8.50 -4.73 -8.42
C LYS A 85 -9.81 -4.72 -9.18
N GLN A 86 -10.90 -5.15 -8.52
CA GLN A 86 -12.21 -4.96 -9.09
C GLN A 86 -12.44 -3.49 -9.44
N PRO A 87 -13.02 -3.17 -10.63
CA PRO A 87 -13.33 -1.80 -10.98
C PRO A 87 -14.26 -1.22 -9.91
N LYS A 88 -13.95 -0.02 -9.43
CA LYS A 88 -14.79 0.69 -8.47
C LYS A 88 -16.17 0.87 -9.14
N LYS A 89 -17.23 0.34 -8.55
CA LYS A 89 -18.59 0.71 -8.90
C LYS A 89 -18.69 2.23 -8.80
N GLY A 90 -19.25 2.88 -9.82
CA GLY A 90 -19.19 4.32 -10.03
C GLY A 90 -19.42 5.14 -8.75
N ARG A 91 -18.67 6.19 -8.59
CA ARG A 91 -18.82 7.13 -7.46
C ARG A 91 -20.06 7.96 -7.69
N LEU A 92 -21.04 7.86 -6.79
CA LEU A 92 -22.07 8.86 -6.63
C LEU A 92 -21.46 10.09 -5.92
N TRP A 93 -20.72 10.91 -6.67
CA TRP A 93 -20.20 12.17 -6.16
C TRP A 93 -20.93 13.29 -6.88
N LEU A 94 -21.65 14.07 -6.12
CA LEU A 94 -22.04 15.41 -6.53
C LEU A 94 -20.81 16.30 -6.36
N ASN A 95 -20.28 16.81 -7.45
CA ASN A 95 -19.12 17.70 -7.48
C ASN A 95 -19.56 19.15 -7.26
N ASP A 96 -20.49 19.35 -6.33
CA ASP A 96 -21.17 20.63 -6.05
C ASP A 96 -20.46 21.51 -5.01
N GLY A 97 -19.25 21.13 -4.60
CA GLY A 97 -18.50 21.89 -3.60
C GLY A 97 -19.03 21.77 -2.16
N SER A 98 -20.07 20.97 -1.91
CA SER A 98 -20.69 20.80 -0.60
C SER A 98 -19.80 20.10 0.44
N CYS A 99 -18.72 19.44 0.00
CA CYS A 99 -17.76 18.77 0.88
C CYS A 99 -16.53 19.65 1.15
N ILE A 100 -16.60 20.47 2.18
CA ILE A 100 -15.40 21.13 2.73
C ILE A 100 -14.64 20.11 3.57
N ARG A 101 -13.63 19.48 2.94
CA ARG A 101 -12.74 18.54 3.64
C ARG A 101 -11.50 19.29 4.12
N LEU A 102 -11.13 19.09 5.39
CA LEU A 102 -9.80 19.48 5.88
C LEU A 102 -8.74 18.70 5.08
N ARG A 103 -7.91 19.42 4.30
CA ARG A 103 -6.80 18.83 3.54
C ARG A 103 -5.51 19.03 4.34
N PRO A 104 -4.66 18.00 4.45
CA PRO A 104 -3.35 18.16 5.05
C PRO A 104 -2.47 19.06 4.16
N GLU A 105 -1.81 20.03 4.76
CA GLU A 105 -0.97 21.01 4.05
C GLU A 105 0.52 20.65 4.15
N TYR A 106 0.93 20.05 5.27
CA TYR A 106 2.31 19.65 5.54
C TYR A 106 2.33 18.34 6.34
N ARG A 107 3.51 17.75 6.50
CA ARG A 107 3.74 16.53 7.28
C ARG A 107 3.35 16.76 8.73
N ASP A 108 2.71 15.76 9.35
CA ASP A 108 2.21 15.81 10.73
C ASP A 108 1.15 16.92 10.98
N HIS A 109 0.48 17.41 9.90
CA HIS A 109 -0.64 18.35 10.03
C HIS A 109 -1.92 17.65 10.50
N VAL A 110 -2.28 16.55 9.85
CA VAL A 110 -3.49 15.78 10.15
C VAL A 110 -3.11 14.31 10.26
N TRP A 111 -3.30 13.74 11.45
CA TRP A 111 -3.25 12.29 11.62
C TRP A 111 -4.64 11.71 11.59
N SER A 112 -4.79 10.56 10.97
CA SER A 112 -6.04 9.80 10.99
C SER A 112 -5.79 8.40 11.57
N TYR A 113 -6.76 7.89 12.32
CA TYR A 113 -6.70 6.53 12.82
C TYR A 113 -8.00 5.77 12.57
N ASP A 114 -7.87 4.44 12.49
CA ASP A 114 -8.98 3.53 12.28
C ASP A 114 -8.63 2.12 12.77
N PHE A 115 -9.67 1.31 13.02
CA PHE A 115 -9.54 -0.06 13.47
C PHE A 115 -9.82 -1.05 12.33
N VAL A 116 -8.93 -2.02 12.20
CA VAL A 116 -9.13 -3.17 11.31
C VAL A 116 -9.26 -4.44 12.15
N HIS A 117 -10.27 -5.25 11.85
CA HIS A 117 -10.47 -6.54 12.47
C HIS A 117 -9.99 -7.66 11.56
N HIS A 118 -9.30 -8.64 12.15
CA HIS A 118 -8.91 -9.87 11.49
C HIS A 118 -8.90 -11.03 12.49
N ARG A 119 -8.54 -12.24 12.04
CA ARG A 119 -8.58 -13.46 12.86
C ARG A 119 -7.27 -14.21 12.78
N THR A 120 -6.91 -14.88 13.88
CA THR A 120 -5.91 -15.95 13.88
C THR A 120 -6.53 -17.25 13.38
N ASP A 121 -5.71 -18.24 13.03
CA ASP A 121 -6.13 -19.54 12.49
C ASP A 121 -7.14 -20.26 13.40
N ASP A 122 -7.00 -20.11 14.71
CA ASP A 122 -7.94 -20.61 15.72
C ASP A 122 -9.30 -19.85 15.77
N GLY A 123 -9.54 -18.96 14.84
CA GLY A 123 -10.79 -18.20 14.69
C GLY A 123 -10.93 -17.01 15.64
N LYS A 124 -10.00 -16.81 16.60
CA LYS A 124 -10.06 -15.70 17.54
C LYS A 124 -9.77 -14.37 16.87
N VAL A 125 -10.66 -13.40 17.05
CA VAL A 125 -10.52 -12.05 16.49
C VAL A 125 -9.40 -11.28 17.17
N PHE A 126 -8.64 -10.52 16.39
CA PHE A 126 -7.77 -9.45 16.85
C PHE A 126 -8.11 -8.13 16.14
N ARG A 127 -7.69 -7.04 16.74
CA ARG A 127 -7.85 -5.68 16.22
C ARG A 127 -6.49 -5.09 15.92
N ALA A 128 -6.39 -4.34 14.84
CA ALA A 128 -5.24 -3.51 14.51
C ALA A 128 -5.70 -2.04 14.51
N LEU A 129 -5.09 -1.22 15.35
CA LEU A 129 -5.21 0.23 15.33
C LEU A 129 -4.17 0.78 14.38
N ASN A 130 -4.60 1.39 13.30
CA ASN A 130 -3.75 2.02 12.30
C ASN A 130 -3.75 3.53 12.50
N ILE A 131 -2.57 4.15 12.57
CA ILE A 131 -2.42 5.61 12.65
C ILE A 131 -1.59 6.08 11.45
N LEU A 132 -2.11 7.04 10.70
CA LEU A 132 -1.55 7.54 9.45
C LEU A 132 -1.33 9.04 9.51
N ASP A 133 -0.24 9.52 8.93
CA ASP A 133 -0.13 10.90 8.49
C ASP A 133 -0.78 11.07 7.11
N GLU A 134 -1.82 11.90 7.03
CA GLU A 134 -2.58 12.07 5.79
C GLU A 134 -1.78 12.79 4.69
N HIS A 135 -0.79 13.61 5.05
CA HIS A 135 0.02 14.34 4.08
C HIS A 135 1.03 13.40 3.39
N SER A 136 1.89 12.76 4.16
CA SER A 136 2.90 11.84 3.63
C SER A 136 2.31 10.47 3.25
N ARG A 137 1.15 10.11 3.81
CA ARG A 137 0.51 8.80 3.73
C ARG A 137 1.32 7.69 4.41
N GLU A 138 2.23 8.09 5.28
CA GLU A 138 3.03 7.19 6.09
C GLU A 138 2.16 6.53 7.15
N CYS A 139 2.33 5.23 7.35
CA CYS A 139 1.76 4.53 8.48
C CYS A 139 2.64 4.71 9.71
N LEU A 140 2.21 5.56 10.63
CA LEU A 140 2.96 5.93 11.83
C LEU A 140 3.05 4.78 12.83
N ALA A 141 1.93 4.08 13.03
CA ALA A 141 1.87 2.93 13.92
C ALA A 141 0.77 1.95 13.49
N ILE A 142 0.99 0.66 13.78
CA ILE A 142 -0.03 -0.38 13.78
C ILE A 142 0.07 -1.12 15.11
N ARG A 143 -0.91 -0.91 16.00
CA ARG A 143 -1.00 -1.63 17.27
C ARG A 143 -1.96 -2.80 17.14
N VAL A 144 -1.47 -4.00 17.39
CA VAL A 144 -2.26 -5.24 17.26
C VAL A 144 -2.50 -5.86 18.63
N ASN A 145 -3.78 -6.09 18.99
CA ASN A 145 -4.15 -6.81 20.22
C ASN A 145 -5.52 -7.49 20.06
N ARG A 146 -5.86 -8.42 20.97
CA ARG A 146 -7.19 -9.06 21.03
C ARG A 146 -8.28 -8.05 21.35
N ARG A 147 -7.99 -7.12 22.24
CA ARG A 147 -8.87 -6.01 22.62
C ARG A 147 -8.05 -4.73 22.58
N LEU A 148 -8.61 -3.71 22.01
CA LEU A 148 -8.06 -2.36 22.01
C LEU A 148 -9.15 -1.45 22.52
N ASN A 149 -8.84 -0.73 23.58
CA ASN A 149 -9.73 0.23 24.24
C ASN A 149 -9.18 1.66 24.09
N SER A 150 -9.84 2.63 24.71
CA SER A 150 -9.43 4.04 24.68
C SER A 150 -8.03 4.27 25.25
N THR A 151 -7.63 3.54 26.29
CA THR A 151 -6.30 3.65 26.90
C THR A 151 -5.22 3.22 25.93
N ASP A 152 -5.43 2.11 25.22
CA ASP A 152 -4.49 1.64 24.19
C ASP A 152 -4.29 2.67 23.07
N VAL A 153 -5.35 3.38 22.67
CA VAL A 153 -5.26 4.45 21.66
C VAL A 153 -4.45 5.62 22.19
N ILE A 154 -4.72 6.04 23.44
CA ILE A 154 -4.01 7.14 24.10
C ILE A 154 -2.53 6.80 24.27
N ASP A 155 -2.19 5.57 24.66
CA ASP A 155 -0.80 5.12 24.81
C ASP A 155 -0.03 5.23 23.49
N VAL A 156 -0.62 4.71 22.39
CA VAL A 156 0.02 4.78 21.08
C VAL A 156 0.16 6.22 20.58
N LEU A 157 -0.85 7.06 20.79
CA LEU A 157 -0.78 8.48 20.43
C LEU A 157 0.26 9.21 21.28
N THR A 158 0.37 8.90 22.57
CA THR A 158 1.39 9.47 23.47
C THR A 158 2.80 9.15 22.99
N ASP A 159 3.07 7.88 22.67
CA ASP A 159 4.36 7.46 22.12
C ASP A 159 4.70 8.23 20.83
N LEU A 160 3.72 8.37 19.94
CA LEU A 160 3.90 9.11 18.69
C LEU A 160 4.11 10.62 18.94
N PHE A 161 3.43 11.22 19.92
CA PHE A 161 3.63 12.65 20.26
C PHE A 161 5.02 12.90 20.81
N ILE A 162 5.58 11.98 21.58
CA ILE A 162 6.95 12.06 22.09
C ILE A 162 7.95 11.99 20.92
N LEU A 163 7.70 11.11 19.93
CA LEU A 163 8.62 10.87 18.83
C LEU A 163 8.54 11.92 17.70
N ARG A 164 7.36 12.48 17.44
CA ARG A 164 7.11 13.33 16.26
C ARG A 164 6.50 14.70 16.58
N GLY A 165 6.10 14.91 17.82
CA GLY A 165 5.33 16.08 18.22
C GLY A 165 3.83 15.88 18.05
N VAL A 166 3.05 16.83 18.53
CA VAL A 166 1.58 16.82 18.51
C VAL A 166 1.10 17.34 17.15
N PRO A 167 0.27 16.58 16.40
CA PRO A 167 -0.29 17.07 15.14
C PRO A 167 -1.32 18.17 15.39
N ALA A 168 -1.57 19.02 14.41
CA ALA A 168 -2.58 20.07 14.53
C ALA A 168 -4.00 19.45 14.64
N PHE A 169 -4.24 18.37 13.94
CA PHE A 169 -5.55 17.70 13.89
C PHE A 169 -5.42 16.18 13.98
N ILE A 170 -6.37 15.57 14.69
CA ILE A 170 -6.56 14.11 14.70
C ILE A 170 -7.95 13.79 14.19
N ARG A 171 -8.03 12.91 13.20
CA ARG A 171 -9.27 12.45 12.59
C ARG A 171 -9.53 10.99 12.94
N SER A 172 -10.77 10.68 13.32
CA SER A 172 -11.26 9.32 13.51
C SER A 172 -12.67 9.18 12.96
N ASP A 173 -13.08 7.94 12.72
CA ASP A 173 -14.49 7.64 12.53
C ASP A 173 -15.26 7.82 13.86
N ASN A 174 -16.60 7.84 13.76
CA ASN A 174 -17.48 7.88 14.92
C ASN A 174 -17.64 6.45 15.50
N GLY A 175 -16.53 5.83 15.94
CA GLY A 175 -16.54 4.53 16.62
C GLY A 175 -17.39 4.50 17.88
N PRO A 176 -17.48 3.38 18.61
CA PRO A 176 -18.31 3.28 19.81
C PRO A 176 -18.12 4.50 20.70
N GLU A 177 -19.22 5.23 20.99
CA GLU A 177 -19.25 6.56 21.62
C GLU A 177 -18.33 6.71 22.84
N PHE A 178 -18.23 5.66 23.63
CA PHE A 178 -17.41 5.66 24.84
C PHE A 178 -15.91 5.77 24.57
N VAL A 179 -15.39 5.02 23.60
CA VAL A 179 -13.96 5.06 23.21
C VAL A 179 -13.63 6.40 22.57
N ALA A 180 -14.53 6.90 21.73
CA ALA A 180 -14.36 8.17 21.05
C ALA A 180 -14.34 9.36 22.04
N GLU A 181 -15.18 9.37 23.07
CA GLU A 181 -15.28 10.49 24.02
C GLU A 181 -14.03 10.60 24.90
N THR A 182 -13.55 9.51 25.47
CA THR A 182 -12.33 9.51 26.32
C THR A 182 -11.10 9.97 25.53
N VAL A 183 -10.89 9.44 24.33
CA VAL A 183 -9.79 9.83 23.45
C VAL A 183 -9.93 11.29 23.04
N ARG A 184 -11.15 11.73 22.74
CA ARG A 184 -11.47 13.11 22.37
C ARG A 184 -11.09 14.11 23.47
N ASN A 185 -11.49 13.82 24.70
CA ASN A 185 -11.20 14.68 25.85
C ASN A 185 -9.69 14.78 26.11
N TRP A 186 -9.00 13.65 25.95
CA TRP A 186 -7.54 13.62 26.07
C TRP A 186 -6.85 14.40 24.94
N ILE A 187 -7.24 14.22 23.66
CA ILE A 187 -6.71 14.97 22.51
C ILE A 187 -6.86 16.47 22.75
N LYS A 188 -8.02 16.91 23.25
CA LYS A 188 -8.26 18.31 23.57
C LYS A 188 -7.35 18.82 24.70
N ALA A 189 -7.11 17.99 25.72
CA ALA A 189 -6.26 18.34 26.84
C ALA A 189 -4.79 18.52 26.45
N VAL A 190 -4.29 17.76 25.45
CA VAL A 190 -2.91 17.89 24.94
C VAL A 190 -2.75 18.95 23.84
N GLY A 191 -3.80 19.71 23.51
CA GLY A 191 -3.76 20.84 22.60
C GLY A 191 -3.96 20.51 21.13
N ALA A 192 -4.19 19.26 20.75
CA ALA A 192 -4.57 18.90 19.38
C ALA A 192 -6.06 19.17 19.13
N LYS A 193 -6.41 19.42 17.87
CA LYS A 193 -7.81 19.59 17.46
C LYS A 193 -8.37 18.30 16.89
N THR A 194 -9.58 17.94 17.28
CA THR A 194 -10.28 16.80 16.70
C THR A 194 -10.99 17.21 15.41
N ALA A 195 -10.67 16.57 14.30
CA ALA A 195 -11.36 16.72 13.03
C ALA A 195 -12.41 15.62 12.91
N TYR A 196 -13.67 15.95 13.18
CA TYR A 196 -14.76 14.98 13.12
C TYR A 196 -15.18 14.68 11.70
N ILE A 197 -15.44 13.40 11.45
CA ILE A 197 -16.17 12.97 10.27
C ILE A 197 -17.65 13.21 10.53
N LYS A 198 -18.30 13.98 9.68
CA LYS A 198 -19.75 14.21 9.78
C LYS A 198 -20.47 12.87 9.63
N PRO A 199 -21.51 12.58 10.46
CA PRO A 199 -22.34 11.40 10.28
C PRO A 199 -22.84 11.32 8.83
N GLY A 200 -22.63 10.16 8.17
CA GLY A 200 -22.99 9.98 6.76
C GLY A 200 -21.94 10.45 5.73
N SER A 201 -20.76 10.89 6.16
CA SER A 201 -19.67 11.34 5.28
C SER A 201 -18.44 10.40 5.33
N PRO A 202 -18.55 9.10 4.95
CA PRO A 202 -17.43 8.15 5.01
C PRO A 202 -16.23 8.57 4.18
N TRP A 203 -16.44 9.37 3.12
CA TRP A 203 -15.36 9.89 2.27
C TRP A 203 -14.35 10.81 3.01
N GLU A 204 -14.69 11.32 4.19
CA GLU A 204 -13.78 12.12 5.00
C GLU A 204 -12.63 11.28 5.57
N ASN A 205 -12.82 9.97 5.80
CA ASN A 205 -11.78 9.02 6.24
C ASN A 205 -11.10 8.25 5.09
N GLY A 206 -11.19 8.75 3.87
CA GLY A 206 -10.72 8.05 2.68
C GLY A 206 -9.23 7.69 2.67
N TYR A 207 -8.39 8.29 3.53
CA TYR A 207 -6.98 7.91 3.68
C TYR A 207 -6.86 6.59 4.45
N CYS A 208 -7.51 6.49 5.62
CA CYS A 208 -7.56 5.24 6.37
C CYS A 208 -8.24 4.12 5.61
N GLU A 209 -9.38 4.39 4.94
CA GLU A 209 -10.06 3.39 4.11
C GLU A 209 -9.16 2.87 2.99
N SER A 210 -8.44 3.78 2.30
CA SER A 210 -7.51 3.38 1.23
C SER A 210 -6.34 2.58 1.77
N PHE A 211 -5.80 2.95 2.93
CA PHE A 211 -4.74 2.21 3.61
C PHE A 211 -5.25 0.83 4.06
N ASN A 212 -6.38 0.76 4.74
CA ASN A 212 -6.97 -0.48 5.24
C ASN A 212 -7.29 -1.46 4.11
N ALA A 213 -7.76 -0.95 2.96
CA ALA A 213 -7.97 -1.76 1.76
C ALA A 213 -6.66 -2.36 1.25
N ARG A 214 -5.56 -1.59 1.29
CA ARG A 214 -4.23 -2.06 0.90
C ARG A 214 -3.67 -3.05 1.92
N PHE A 215 -3.76 -2.74 3.20
CA PHE A 215 -3.34 -3.61 4.30
C PHE A 215 -4.01 -4.99 4.24
N ARG A 216 -5.32 -5.01 3.95
CA ARG A 216 -6.05 -6.27 3.73
C ARG A 216 -5.57 -7.00 2.47
N ASP A 217 -5.42 -6.29 1.36
CA ASP A 217 -5.06 -6.88 0.07
C ASP A 217 -3.62 -7.39 0.04
N GLU A 218 -2.69 -6.64 0.62
CA GLU A 218 -1.25 -6.94 0.54
C GLU A 218 -0.78 -7.91 1.63
N LEU A 219 -1.44 -7.93 2.80
CA LEU A 219 -1.01 -8.75 3.93
C LEU A 219 -2.14 -9.63 4.48
N LEU A 220 -3.19 -9.04 5.06
CA LEU A 220 -4.14 -9.79 5.88
C LEU A 220 -4.86 -10.91 5.13
N ASN A 221 -5.14 -10.73 3.84
CA ASN A 221 -5.80 -11.75 3.02
C ASN A 221 -4.84 -12.81 2.46
N GLY A 222 -3.54 -12.57 2.53
CA GLY A 222 -2.51 -13.46 2.00
C GLY A 222 -1.82 -14.31 3.07
N GLU A 223 -1.96 -13.94 4.36
CA GLU A 223 -1.27 -14.57 5.47
C GLU A 223 -2.22 -15.32 6.41
N VAL A 224 -1.72 -16.41 6.97
CA VAL A 224 -2.39 -17.17 8.03
C VAL A 224 -1.63 -16.94 9.33
N PHE A 225 -2.26 -16.29 10.29
CA PHE A 225 -1.67 -15.98 11.59
C PHE A 225 -2.03 -17.07 12.61
N TYR A 226 -1.09 -17.88 13.02
CA TYR A 226 -1.34 -18.94 14.02
C TYR A 226 -1.44 -18.39 15.44
N THR A 227 -0.70 -17.32 15.75
CA THR A 227 -0.71 -16.69 17.07
C THR A 227 -0.85 -15.17 16.97
N LEU A 228 -1.32 -14.54 18.06
CA LEU A 228 -1.34 -13.08 18.13
C LEU A 228 0.07 -12.47 18.04
N ARG A 229 1.06 -13.13 18.64
CA ARG A 229 2.44 -12.66 18.64
C ARG A 229 3.03 -12.68 17.24
N GLU A 230 2.76 -13.71 16.47
CA GLU A 230 3.13 -13.80 15.07
C GLU A 230 2.49 -12.67 14.25
N ALA A 231 1.18 -12.45 14.42
CA ALA A 231 0.49 -11.33 13.77
C ALA A 231 1.13 -9.97 14.11
N GLN A 232 1.53 -9.76 15.38
CA GLN A 232 2.22 -8.52 15.78
C GLN A 232 3.54 -8.34 15.06
N ILE A 233 4.34 -9.39 14.92
CA ILE A 233 5.66 -9.34 14.27
C ILE A 233 5.51 -9.11 12.77
N ILE A 234 4.73 -9.93 12.09
CA ILE A 234 4.56 -9.87 10.63
C ILE A 234 3.93 -8.53 10.20
N ILE A 235 2.93 -8.04 10.94
CA ILE A 235 2.29 -6.75 10.66
C ILE A 235 3.26 -5.59 10.87
N GLU A 236 4.09 -5.63 11.91
CA GLU A 236 5.09 -4.57 12.14
C GLU A 236 6.21 -4.59 11.09
N GLU A 237 6.64 -5.76 10.64
CA GLU A 237 7.57 -5.90 9.52
C GLU A 237 6.98 -5.32 8.24
N TRP A 238 5.73 -5.68 7.91
CA TRP A 238 5.05 -5.12 6.74
C TRP A 238 4.89 -3.60 6.81
N ARG A 239 4.64 -3.03 8.00
CA ARG A 239 4.54 -1.58 8.20
C ARG A 239 5.84 -0.85 7.85
N LYS A 240 6.99 -1.46 8.12
CA LYS A 240 8.32 -0.87 7.88
C LYS A 240 8.73 -0.87 6.40
N HIS A 241 8.10 -1.70 5.58
CA HIS A 241 8.27 -1.76 4.12
C HIS A 241 7.37 -0.78 3.38
#